data_006dbc4b154fa7b39a2a4a9e1029a6a6
#
_entry.id   006dbc4b154fa7b39a2a4a9e1029a6a6
#
_cell.length_a   1.000
_cell.length_b   1.000
_cell.length_c   1.000
_cell.angle_alpha   90.00
_cell.angle_beta   90.00
_cell.angle_gamma   90.00
#
_symmetry.space_group_name_H-M   'P 1'
#
loop_
_entity.id
_entity.type
_entity.pdbx_description
1 polymer ?
#
loop_
_entity_poly.entity_id
_entity_poly.type
_entity_poly.pdbx_seq_one_letter_code
_entity_poly.pdbx_strand_id
1 'polypeptide(L)'
;MRSILKYSVYFLGITTILSVLFGGISFTFASIGGVALGFGAQSLIKDFINGFFILFEDQFGIGDYVTIGNFSGIIQTIGIRTTVIKDFNGDIHSIPNGTISEVTNHSRGNTRFIVDVDIAYEEDIDNAINAIKECCDKFQKEHEEFINEPMEVLGVSALAASSVTIRTIGRTKPLTQWKMENELRKAIKITLDKKGIEIPYPKTQLININSYKGEN
;
A
#
# COMPACT_ATOMS: atom_id res chain seq x y z
N MET A 1 -15.99 -14.54 32.15
CA MET A 1 -15.74 -13.58 33.24
C MET A 1 -15.77 -14.20 34.65
N ARG A 2 -16.82 -14.93 35.07
CA ARG A 2 -16.90 -15.55 36.43
C ARG A 2 -15.69 -16.43 36.80
N SER A 3 -15.13 -17.19 35.87
CA SER A 3 -13.98 -18.06 36.10
C SER A 3 -12.68 -17.28 36.37
N ILE A 4 -12.42 -16.23 35.60
CA ILE A 4 -11.21 -15.41 35.78
C ILE A 4 -11.23 -14.74 37.14
N LEU A 5 -12.34 -14.14 37.52
CA LEU A 5 -12.52 -13.48 38.82
C LEU A 5 -12.35 -14.47 39.97
N LYS A 6 -12.90 -15.71 39.83
CA LYS A 6 -12.73 -16.75 40.81
C LYS A 6 -11.28 -17.19 41.00
N TYR A 7 -10.55 -17.40 39.93
CA TYR A 7 -9.12 -17.76 40.00
C TYR A 7 -8.25 -16.64 40.49
N SER A 8 -8.56 -15.37 40.13
CA SER A 8 -7.85 -14.19 40.69
C SER A 8 -8.03 -14.08 42.21
N VAL A 9 -9.25 -14.29 42.73
CA VAL A 9 -9.51 -14.29 44.18
C VAL A 9 -8.78 -15.45 44.87
N TYR A 10 -8.76 -16.64 44.29
CA TYR A 10 -8.02 -17.79 44.85
C TYR A 10 -6.51 -17.48 44.84
N PHE A 11 -5.97 -16.95 43.78
CA PHE A 11 -4.56 -16.58 43.68
C PHE A 11 -4.17 -15.56 44.76
N LEU A 12 -4.95 -14.48 44.94
CA LEU A 12 -4.73 -13.48 45.99
C LEU A 12 -4.86 -14.10 47.37
N GLY A 13 -5.85 -14.94 47.62
CA GLY A 13 -6.03 -15.63 48.91
C GLY A 13 -4.85 -16.54 49.25
N ILE A 14 -4.41 -17.37 48.31
CA ILE A 14 -3.28 -18.28 48.49
C ILE A 14 -1.97 -17.49 48.70
N THR A 15 -1.71 -16.43 47.96
CA THR A 15 -0.51 -15.62 48.12
C THR A 15 -0.50 -14.91 49.49
N THR A 16 -1.66 -14.44 49.97
CA THR A 16 -1.80 -13.84 51.29
C THR A 16 -1.53 -14.87 52.42
N ILE A 17 -2.11 -16.07 52.31
CA ILE A 17 -1.87 -17.15 53.30
C ILE A 17 -0.40 -17.55 53.32
N LEU A 18 0.21 -17.74 52.16
CA LEU A 18 1.64 -18.06 52.06
C LEU A 18 2.54 -16.96 52.61
N SER A 19 2.18 -15.69 52.43
CA SER A 19 2.95 -14.55 52.99
C SER A 19 2.95 -14.52 54.50
N VAL A 20 1.84 -14.92 55.13
CA VAL A 20 1.72 -15.03 56.59
C VAL A 20 2.53 -16.20 57.13
N LEU A 21 2.53 -17.33 56.41
CA LEU A 21 3.22 -18.56 56.86
C LEU A 21 4.74 -18.51 56.68
N PHE A 22 5.22 -17.95 55.54
CA PHE A 22 6.61 -18.00 55.14
C PHE A 22 7.34 -16.63 55.22
N GLY A 23 6.68 -15.59 55.70
CA GLY A 23 7.25 -14.24 55.78
C GLY A 23 7.59 -13.61 54.42
N GLY A 24 8.54 -12.68 54.36
CA GLY A 24 8.87 -11.92 53.16
C GLY A 24 9.33 -12.70 51.93
N ILE A 25 9.67 -13.98 52.06
CA ILE A 25 10.10 -14.86 50.96
C ILE A 25 8.95 -15.03 49.94
N SER A 26 7.69 -15.15 50.40
CA SER A 26 6.52 -15.30 49.55
C SER A 26 6.27 -14.08 48.64
N PHE A 27 6.59 -12.89 49.12
CA PHE A 27 6.46 -11.64 48.35
C PHE A 27 7.46 -11.61 47.19
N THR A 28 8.70 -12.08 47.43
CA THR A 28 9.73 -12.16 46.41
C THR A 28 9.33 -13.11 45.26
N PHE A 29 8.83 -14.29 45.59
CA PHE A 29 8.35 -15.27 44.57
C PHE A 29 7.12 -14.75 43.82
N ALA A 30 6.19 -14.08 44.50
CA ALA A 30 5.03 -13.47 43.88
C ALA A 30 5.43 -12.33 42.92
N SER A 31 6.44 -11.54 43.29
CA SER A 31 6.96 -10.46 42.42
C SER A 31 7.63 -11.00 41.16
N ILE A 32 8.48 -12.04 41.30
CA ILE A 32 9.13 -12.69 40.16
C ILE A 32 8.07 -13.32 39.23
N GLY A 33 7.08 -14.02 39.79
CA GLY A 33 5.97 -14.59 39.05
C GLY A 33 5.12 -13.53 38.35
N GLY A 34 4.87 -12.38 39.00
CA GLY A 34 4.16 -11.25 38.42
C GLY A 34 4.89 -10.64 37.19
N VAL A 35 6.20 -10.47 37.34
CA VAL A 35 7.07 -9.98 36.23
C VAL A 35 7.06 -10.96 35.07
N ALA A 36 7.21 -12.27 35.33
CA ALA A 36 7.18 -13.28 34.29
C ALA A 36 5.83 -13.33 33.54
N LEU A 37 4.71 -13.24 34.29
CA LEU A 37 3.37 -13.13 33.70
C LEU A 37 3.19 -11.84 32.89
N GLY A 38 3.73 -10.72 33.37
CA GLY A 38 3.72 -9.44 32.66
C GLY A 38 4.43 -9.51 31.32
N PHE A 39 5.63 -10.09 31.28
CA PHE A 39 6.35 -10.33 30.02
C PHE A 39 5.58 -11.31 29.10
N GLY A 40 4.99 -12.36 29.67
CA GLY A 40 4.17 -13.32 28.89
C GLY A 40 2.89 -12.68 28.29
N ALA A 41 2.33 -11.66 28.94
CA ALA A 41 1.13 -10.96 28.48
C ALA A 41 1.45 -9.71 27.65
N GLN A 42 2.71 -9.31 27.50
CA GLN A 42 3.12 -8.06 26.86
C GLN A 42 2.55 -7.87 25.45
N SER A 43 2.57 -8.92 24.62
CA SER A 43 2.04 -8.86 23.25
C SER A 43 0.53 -8.64 23.25
N LEU A 44 -0.21 -9.28 24.15
CA LEU A 44 -1.66 -9.11 24.27
C LEU A 44 -2.00 -7.67 24.68
N ILE A 45 -1.27 -7.11 25.65
CA ILE A 45 -1.48 -5.73 26.11
C ILE A 45 -1.18 -4.76 24.96
N LYS A 46 -0.11 -5.00 24.20
CA LYS A 46 0.23 -4.20 23.02
C LYS A 46 -0.86 -4.26 21.96
N ASP A 47 -1.43 -5.46 21.69
CA ASP A 47 -2.53 -5.61 20.74
C ASP A 47 -3.75 -4.79 21.16
N PHE A 48 -4.13 -4.83 22.43
CA PHE A 48 -5.28 -4.08 22.95
C PHE A 48 -5.07 -2.56 22.87
N ILE A 49 -3.89 -2.08 23.28
CA ILE A 49 -3.58 -0.66 23.25
C ILE A 49 -3.58 -0.14 21.81
N ASN A 50 -2.91 -0.83 20.89
CA ASN A 50 -2.88 -0.43 19.49
C ASN A 50 -4.28 -0.50 18.86
N GLY A 51 -5.06 -1.56 19.15
CA GLY A 51 -6.43 -1.67 18.65
C GLY A 51 -7.34 -0.54 19.14
N PHE A 52 -7.18 -0.11 20.39
CA PHE A 52 -7.86 1.06 20.93
C PHE A 52 -7.50 2.33 20.15
N PHE A 53 -6.19 2.60 19.93
CA PHE A 53 -5.75 3.80 19.23
C PHE A 53 -6.15 3.78 17.75
N ILE A 54 -6.10 2.63 17.06
CA ILE A 54 -6.58 2.50 15.69
C ILE A 54 -8.04 2.98 15.56
N LEU A 55 -8.90 2.56 16.50
CA LEU A 55 -10.31 2.94 16.51
C LEU A 55 -10.52 4.37 16.98
N PHE A 56 -9.76 4.82 17.98
CA PHE A 56 -9.92 6.15 18.59
C PHE A 56 -9.43 7.26 17.65
N GLU A 57 -8.33 7.04 16.95
CA GLU A 57 -7.75 8.00 15.98
C GLU A 57 -8.35 7.88 14.60
N ASP A 58 -9.21 6.89 14.37
CA ASP A 58 -9.80 6.60 13.05
C ASP A 58 -8.75 6.51 11.94
N GLN A 59 -7.64 5.80 12.19
CA GLN A 59 -6.52 5.68 11.24
C GLN A 59 -6.97 5.03 9.92
N PHE A 60 -7.84 4.03 10.00
CA PHE A 60 -8.52 3.38 8.88
C PHE A 60 -9.84 2.76 9.36
N GLY A 61 -10.77 2.55 8.43
CA GLY A 61 -12.09 2.02 8.71
C GLY A 61 -12.40 0.71 7.95
N ILE A 62 -13.51 0.06 8.32
CA ILE A 62 -14.03 -1.08 7.58
C ILE A 62 -14.40 -0.62 6.16
N GLY A 63 -13.94 -1.36 5.14
CA GLY A 63 -14.10 -1.02 3.73
C GLY A 63 -12.96 -0.21 3.13
N ASP A 64 -12.05 0.35 3.94
CA ASP A 64 -10.85 1.01 3.42
C ASP A 64 -9.90 -0.04 2.79
N TYR A 65 -9.29 0.32 1.67
CA TYR A 65 -8.17 -0.41 1.09
C TYR A 65 -6.88 0.12 1.68
N VAL A 66 -6.16 -0.76 2.36
CA VAL A 66 -4.93 -0.40 3.09
C VAL A 66 -3.79 -1.35 2.75
N THR A 67 -2.57 -0.87 2.99
CA THR A 67 -1.36 -1.70 3.04
C THR A 67 -0.82 -1.67 4.46
N ILE A 68 -0.68 -2.84 5.08
CA ILE A 68 -0.09 -3.05 6.41
C ILE A 68 1.06 -4.05 6.27
N GLY A 69 2.31 -3.57 6.39
CA GLY A 69 3.49 -4.40 6.12
C GLY A 69 3.46 -4.96 4.70
N ASN A 70 3.42 -6.29 4.56
CA ASN A 70 3.40 -6.97 3.26
C ASN A 70 1.98 -7.31 2.76
N PHE A 71 0.94 -6.94 3.50
CA PHE A 71 -0.43 -7.28 3.17
C PHE A 71 -1.19 -6.05 2.69
N SER A 72 -1.80 -6.15 1.51
CA SER A 72 -2.66 -5.11 0.95
C SER A 72 -4.05 -5.67 0.69
N GLY A 73 -5.08 -4.91 1.08
CA GLY A 73 -6.45 -5.37 0.87
C GLY A 73 -7.48 -4.49 1.55
N ILE A 74 -8.73 -4.93 1.49
CA ILE A 74 -9.87 -4.24 2.09
C ILE A 74 -10.05 -4.72 3.53
N ILE A 75 -10.17 -3.76 4.46
CA ILE A 75 -10.47 -4.04 5.87
C ILE A 75 -11.86 -4.67 5.97
N GLN A 76 -11.92 -5.90 6.48
CA GLN A 76 -13.17 -6.61 6.73
C GLN A 76 -13.71 -6.33 8.15
N THR A 77 -12.81 -6.40 9.12
CA THR A 77 -13.16 -6.15 10.53
C THR A 77 -11.98 -5.55 11.27
N ILE A 78 -12.29 -4.68 12.22
CA ILE A 78 -11.33 -4.16 13.19
C ILE A 78 -11.78 -4.62 14.57
N GLY A 79 -11.07 -5.60 15.10
CA GLY A 79 -11.27 -6.08 16.46
C GLY A 79 -10.36 -5.36 17.44
N ILE A 80 -10.62 -5.52 18.72
CA ILE A 80 -9.79 -4.92 19.78
C ILE A 80 -8.36 -5.47 19.80
N ARG A 81 -8.15 -6.70 19.32
CA ARG A 81 -6.84 -7.36 19.30
C ARG A 81 -6.29 -7.58 17.88
N THR A 82 -7.17 -7.76 16.90
CA THR A 82 -6.77 -8.11 15.53
C THR A 82 -7.53 -7.30 14.51
N THR A 83 -6.86 -6.91 13.45
CA THR A 83 -7.44 -6.36 12.22
C THR A 83 -7.42 -7.42 11.14
N VAL A 84 -8.52 -7.56 10.39
CA VAL A 84 -8.68 -8.54 9.32
C VAL A 84 -8.76 -7.84 7.98
N ILE A 85 -7.86 -8.21 7.07
CA ILE A 85 -7.77 -7.70 5.69
C ILE A 85 -8.13 -8.83 4.73
N LYS A 86 -8.90 -8.52 3.69
CA LYS A 86 -9.11 -9.41 2.54
C LYS A 86 -8.38 -8.84 1.34
N ASP A 87 -7.45 -9.61 0.78
CA ASP A 87 -6.68 -9.20 -0.39
C ASP A 87 -7.46 -9.36 -1.70
N PHE A 88 -6.82 -8.97 -2.81
CA PHE A 88 -7.42 -9.05 -4.14
C PHE A 88 -7.68 -10.50 -4.61
N ASN A 89 -6.89 -11.47 -4.14
CA ASN A 89 -7.07 -12.89 -4.47
C ASN A 89 -8.19 -13.55 -3.66
N GLY A 90 -8.68 -12.83 -2.62
CA GLY A 90 -9.71 -13.31 -1.72
C GLY A 90 -9.17 -13.91 -0.42
N ASP A 91 -7.84 -13.93 -0.24
CA ASP A 91 -7.22 -14.43 0.98
C ASP A 91 -7.48 -13.49 2.16
N ILE A 92 -7.63 -14.09 3.34
CA ILE A 92 -7.95 -13.37 4.57
C ILE A 92 -6.73 -13.38 5.49
N HIS A 93 -6.21 -12.16 5.76
CA HIS A 93 -5.08 -11.95 6.66
C HIS A 93 -5.57 -11.41 7.99
N SER A 94 -5.33 -12.14 9.08
CA SER A 94 -5.61 -11.69 10.44
C SER A 94 -4.33 -11.19 11.10
N ILE A 95 -4.24 -9.88 11.30
CA ILE A 95 -3.04 -9.19 11.75
C ILE A 95 -3.24 -8.75 13.21
N PRO A 96 -2.38 -9.17 14.16
CA PRO A 96 -2.43 -8.65 15.53
C PRO A 96 -2.17 -7.14 15.53
N ASN A 97 -3.02 -6.36 16.19
CA ASN A 97 -2.92 -4.90 16.19
C ASN A 97 -1.57 -4.40 16.74
N GLY A 98 -0.99 -5.13 17.69
CA GLY A 98 0.32 -4.80 18.26
C GLY A 98 1.50 -4.93 17.29
N THR A 99 1.30 -5.57 16.14
CA THR A 99 2.33 -5.68 15.09
C THR A 99 2.21 -4.60 14.03
N ILE A 100 1.11 -3.83 14.02
CA ILE A 100 0.89 -2.73 13.10
C ILE A 100 1.72 -1.53 13.57
N SER A 101 2.79 -1.22 12.84
CA SER A 101 3.67 -0.07 13.11
C SER A 101 3.40 1.09 12.15
N GLU A 102 2.95 0.77 10.94
CA GLU A 102 2.60 1.74 9.92
C GLU A 102 1.44 1.21 9.08
N VAL A 103 0.65 2.12 8.52
CA VAL A 103 -0.42 1.81 7.59
C VAL A 103 -0.43 2.83 6.47
N THR A 104 -0.53 2.36 5.22
CA THR A 104 -0.83 3.20 4.07
C THR A 104 -2.29 3.04 3.72
N ASN A 105 -3.08 4.10 3.88
CA ASN A 105 -4.50 4.10 3.52
C ASN A 105 -4.67 4.66 2.10
N HIS A 106 -5.19 3.84 1.19
CA HIS A 106 -5.42 4.19 -0.21
C HIS A 106 -6.85 4.67 -0.49
N SER A 107 -7.70 4.71 0.55
CA SER A 107 -9.12 5.06 0.42
C SER A 107 -9.45 6.47 0.90
N ARG A 108 -8.49 7.17 1.52
CA ARG A 108 -8.71 8.51 2.06
C ARG A 108 -8.06 9.57 1.19
N GLY A 109 -8.83 10.57 0.82
CA GLY A 109 -8.41 11.67 -0.07
C GLY A 109 -8.40 11.28 -1.55
N ASN A 110 -8.10 12.26 -2.40
CA ASN A 110 -7.93 12.02 -3.83
C ASN A 110 -6.64 11.25 -4.09
N THR A 111 -6.75 10.13 -4.77
CA THR A 111 -5.60 9.29 -5.08
C THR A 111 -5.02 9.67 -6.43
N ARG A 112 -3.70 9.85 -6.48
CA ARG A 112 -2.98 10.10 -7.73
C ARG A 112 -2.73 8.78 -8.46
N PHE A 113 -2.97 8.77 -9.78
CA PHE A 113 -2.53 7.72 -10.68
C PHE A 113 -1.51 8.26 -11.66
N ILE A 114 -0.63 7.37 -12.15
CA ILE A 114 0.49 7.71 -13.02
C ILE A 114 0.45 6.78 -14.22
N VAL A 115 0.56 7.37 -15.42
CA VAL A 115 0.73 6.61 -16.65
C VAL A 115 2.01 7.06 -17.32
N ASP A 116 2.95 6.14 -17.43
CA ASP A 116 4.17 6.29 -18.20
C ASP A 116 3.97 5.68 -19.58
N VAL A 117 4.34 6.41 -20.62
CA VAL A 117 4.20 6.03 -22.01
C VAL A 117 5.53 6.19 -22.71
N ASP A 118 5.98 5.15 -23.38
CA ASP A 118 7.22 5.13 -24.13
C ASP A 118 6.98 5.47 -25.60
N ILE A 119 7.78 6.40 -26.15
CA ILE A 119 7.84 6.73 -27.57
C ILE A 119 9.22 6.43 -28.14
N ALA A 120 9.33 6.24 -29.45
CA ALA A 120 10.61 6.02 -30.09
C ALA A 120 11.50 7.26 -30.04
N TYR A 121 12.82 7.10 -30.02
CA TYR A 121 13.77 8.22 -30.03
C TYR A 121 13.71 9.07 -31.28
N GLU A 122 13.21 8.51 -32.35
CA GLU A 122 13.04 9.15 -33.65
C GLU A 122 11.82 10.05 -33.73
N GLU A 123 10.91 9.94 -32.75
CA GLU A 123 9.67 10.72 -32.68
C GLU A 123 9.90 12.15 -32.16
N ASP A 124 9.07 13.06 -32.63
CA ASP A 124 9.04 14.43 -32.11
C ASP A 124 8.35 14.43 -30.71
N ILE A 125 9.14 14.80 -29.69
CA ILE A 125 8.70 14.78 -28.30
C ILE A 125 7.55 15.76 -28.06
N ASP A 126 7.60 16.96 -28.67
CA ASP A 126 6.59 18.00 -28.47
C ASP A 126 5.28 17.60 -29.14
N ASN A 127 5.34 16.98 -30.32
CA ASN A 127 4.18 16.42 -31.00
C ASN A 127 3.54 15.28 -30.17
N ALA A 128 4.34 14.39 -29.60
CA ALA A 128 3.86 13.32 -28.74
C ALA A 128 3.21 13.85 -27.44
N ILE A 129 3.84 14.84 -26.79
CA ILE A 129 3.28 15.49 -25.59
C ILE A 129 1.93 16.15 -25.92
N ASN A 130 1.82 16.86 -27.05
CA ASN A 130 0.57 17.48 -27.46
C ASN A 130 -0.51 16.45 -27.77
N ALA A 131 -0.16 15.33 -28.41
CA ALA A 131 -1.06 14.22 -28.65
C ALA A 131 -1.61 13.60 -27.36
N ILE A 132 -0.73 13.41 -26.37
CA ILE A 132 -1.11 12.88 -25.05
C ILE A 132 -1.98 13.90 -24.29
N LYS A 133 -1.68 15.20 -24.36
CA LYS A 133 -2.53 16.26 -23.75
C LYS A 133 -3.94 16.24 -24.29
N GLU A 134 -4.10 16.22 -25.61
CA GLU A 134 -5.42 16.13 -26.25
C GLU A 134 -6.19 14.87 -25.82
N CYS A 135 -5.46 13.75 -25.69
CA CYS A 135 -6.04 12.51 -25.18
C CYS A 135 -6.51 12.65 -23.73
N CYS A 136 -5.70 13.26 -22.87
CA CYS A 136 -6.02 13.50 -21.46
C CYS A 136 -7.24 14.40 -21.29
N ASP A 137 -7.33 15.50 -22.07
CA ASP A 137 -8.47 16.42 -22.02
C ASP A 137 -9.78 15.74 -22.42
N LYS A 138 -9.72 14.88 -23.44
CA LYS A 138 -10.86 14.08 -23.85
C LYS A 138 -11.24 13.04 -22.81
N PHE A 139 -10.26 12.29 -22.32
CA PHE A 139 -10.44 11.26 -21.32
C PHE A 139 -11.04 11.82 -20.02
N GLN A 140 -10.58 12.98 -19.59
CA GLN A 140 -11.11 13.66 -18.41
C GLN A 140 -12.59 14.00 -18.57
N LYS A 141 -13.01 14.53 -19.73
CA LYS A 141 -14.43 14.82 -20.00
C LYS A 141 -15.31 13.58 -20.02
N GLU A 142 -14.77 12.47 -20.53
CA GLU A 142 -15.50 11.18 -20.55
C GLU A 142 -15.60 10.55 -19.16
N HIS A 143 -14.74 10.96 -18.21
CA HIS A 143 -14.64 10.35 -16.87
C HIS A 143 -14.77 11.40 -15.75
N GLU A 144 -15.51 12.50 -15.97
CA GLU A 144 -15.72 13.57 -14.98
C GLU A 144 -16.28 13.06 -13.63
N GLU A 145 -16.99 11.92 -13.66
CA GLU A 145 -17.51 11.29 -12.44
C GLU A 145 -16.38 10.85 -11.50
N PHE A 146 -15.23 10.42 -12.03
CA PHE A 146 -14.12 9.85 -11.28
C PHE A 146 -12.94 10.82 -11.12
N ILE A 147 -12.70 11.68 -12.12
CA ILE A 147 -11.55 12.58 -12.18
C ILE A 147 -11.98 13.97 -11.78
N ASN A 148 -11.55 14.43 -10.60
CA ASN A 148 -11.99 15.69 -10.00
C ASN A 148 -11.06 16.88 -10.29
N GLU A 149 -9.85 16.61 -10.76
CA GLU A 149 -8.81 17.63 -11.01
C GLU A 149 -8.26 17.48 -12.42
N PRO A 150 -7.77 18.58 -13.04
CA PRO A 150 -7.15 18.52 -14.36
C PRO A 150 -6.00 17.51 -14.39
N MET A 151 -5.96 16.72 -15.47
CA MET A 151 -4.84 15.83 -15.74
C MET A 151 -3.65 16.65 -16.25
N GLU A 152 -2.45 16.23 -15.87
CA GLU A 152 -1.23 16.92 -16.23
C GLU A 152 -0.24 15.99 -16.94
N VAL A 153 0.28 16.42 -18.07
CA VAL A 153 1.39 15.76 -18.75
C VAL A 153 2.68 16.44 -18.29
N LEU A 154 3.45 15.77 -17.43
CA LEU A 154 4.68 16.30 -16.84
C LEU A 154 5.83 16.43 -17.83
N GLY A 155 5.77 15.71 -18.95
CA GLY A 155 6.82 15.66 -19.95
C GLY A 155 7.70 14.41 -19.82
N VAL A 156 8.95 14.53 -20.31
CA VAL A 156 9.90 13.41 -20.30
C VAL A 156 10.34 13.09 -18.89
N SER A 157 10.08 11.87 -18.44
CA SER A 157 10.42 11.37 -17.10
C SER A 157 11.68 10.49 -17.10
N ALA A 158 11.99 9.84 -18.22
CA ALA A 158 13.18 9.01 -18.38
C ALA A 158 13.61 8.88 -19.84
N LEU A 159 14.90 8.64 -20.05
CA LEU A 159 15.49 8.19 -21.30
C LEU A 159 15.91 6.74 -21.10
N ALA A 160 15.11 5.80 -21.63
CA ALA A 160 15.34 4.37 -21.49
C ALA A 160 16.24 3.82 -22.61
N ALA A 161 16.58 2.53 -22.58
CA ALA A 161 17.51 1.93 -23.54
C ALA A 161 17.03 2.03 -25.01
N SER A 162 15.73 2.05 -25.25
CA SER A 162 15.16 2.10 -26.61
C SER A 162 13.96 3.06 -26.72
N SER A 163 13.69 3.88 -25.70
CA SER A 163 12.52 4.74 -25.65
C SER A 163 12.75 6.02 -24.85
N VAL A 164 11.93 7.02 -25.14
CA VAL A 164 11.75 8.22 -24.33
C VAL A 164 10.43 8.07 -23.57
N THR A 165 10.47 8.08 -22.24
CA THR A 165 9.29 7.90 -21.39
C THR A 165 8.65 9.23 -21.07
N ILE A 166 7.37 9.41 -21.41
CA ILE A 166 6.56 10.58 -21.07
C ILE A 166 5.62 10.22 -19.93
N ARG A 167 5.62 11.01 -18.87
CA ARG A 167 4.79 10.81 -17.68
C ARG A 167 3.58 11.70 -17.68
N THR A 168 2.45 11.06 -17.42
CA THR A 168 1.14 11.71 -17.22
C THR A 168 0.63 11.37 -15.84
N ILE A 169 0.04 12.35 -15.16
CA ILE A 169 -0.58 12.18 -13.85
C ILE A 169 -2.03 12.65 -13.87
N GLY A 170 -2.84 11.99 -13.09
CA GLY A 170 -4.21 12.41 -12.81
C GLY A 170 -4.57 12.13 -11.36
N ARG A 171 -5.64 12.76 -10.88
CA ARG A 171 -6.21 12.49 -9.55
C ARG A 171 -7.64 12.03 -9.69
N THR A 172 -7.99 11.02 -8.93
CA THR A 172 -9.28 10.36 -9.01
C THR A 172 -9.83 10.04 -7.64
N LYS A 173 -11.12 9.73 -7.58
CA LYS A 173 -11.75 9.22 -6.36
C LYS A 173 -11.02 7.97 -5.87
N PRO A 174 -10.96 7.75 -4.55
CA PRO A 174 -10.36 6.56 -3.97
C PRO A 174 -10.86 5.27 -4.61
N LEU A 175 -10.00 4.27 -4.71
CA LEU A 175 -10.24 2.93 -5.26
C LEU A 175 -10.51 2.88 -6.77
N THR A 176 -10.56 4.01 -7.48
CA THR A 176 -10.75 4.05 -8.92
C THR A 176 -9.46 4.27 -9.70
N GLN A 177 -8.34 4.54 -9.01
CA GLN A 177 -7.03 4.86 -9.61
C GLN A 177 -6.54 3.78 -10.58
N TRP A 178 -6.63 2.51 -10.22
CA TRP A 178 -6.17 1.41 -11.08
C TRP A 178 -7.00 1.28 -12.36
N LYS A 179 -8.32 1.49 -12.25
CA LYS A 179 -9.21 1.48 -13.40
C LYS A 179 -8.89 2.63 -14.34
N MET A 180 -8.77 3.86 -13.81
CA MET A 180 -8.44 5.05 -14.60
C MET A 180 -7.06 4.94 -15.24
N GLU A 181 -6.07 4.41 -14.54
CA GLU A 181 -4.73 4.18 -15.07
C GLU A 181 -4.75 3.23 -16.28
N ASN A 182 -5.45 2.10 -16.17
CA ASN A 182 -5.54 1.11 -17.25
C ASN A 182 -6.32 1.64 -18.46
N GLU A 183 -7.43 2.34 -18.23
CA GLU A 183 -8.24 2.93 -19.28
C GLU A 183 -7.51 4.07 -19.99
N LEU A 184 -6.79 4.93 -19.24
CA LEU A 184 -5.97 5.99 -19.83
C LEU A 184 -4.82 5.42 -20.65
N ARG A 185 -4.10 4.40 -20.16
CA ARG A 185 -3.02 3.73 -20.90
C ARG A 185 -3.53 3.21 -22.24
N LYS A 186 -4.72 2.60 -22.28
CA LYS A 186 -5.38 2.15 -23.50
C LYS A 186 -5.74 3.32 -24.42
N ALA A 187 -6.30 4.41 -23.88
CA ALA A 187 -6.70 5.58 -24.66
C ALA A 187 -5.48 6.26 -25.30
N ILE A 188 -4.39 6.41 -24.57
CA ILE A 188 -3.14 6.96 -25.09
C ILE A 188 -2.59 6.08 -26.22
N LYS A 189 -2.53 4.75 -26.02
CA LYS A 189 -2.07 3.82 -27.07
C LYS A 189 -2.85 4.03 -28.37
N ILE A 190 -4.18 4.08 -28.29
CA ILE A 190 -5.04 4.27 -29.47
C ILE A 190 -4.80 5.65 -30.11
N THR A 191 -4.56 6.68 -29.31
CA THR A 191 -4.32 8.04 -29.81
C THR A 191 -2.98 8.14 -30.54
N LEU A 192 -1.92 7.57 -29.96
CA LEU A 192 -0.59 7.56 -30.58
C LEU A 192 -0.62 6.79 -31.92
N ASP A 193 -1.28 5.62 -31.98
CA ASP A 193 -1.45 4.85 -33.21
C ASP A 193 -2.15 5.68 -34.29
N LYS A 194 -3.24 6.39 -33.95
CA LYS A 194 -3.97 7.23 -34.92
C LYS A 194 -3.15 8.40 -35.45
N LYS A 195 -2.22 8.90 -34.64
CA LYS A 195 -1.34 10.02 -34.99
C LYS A 195 -0.03 9.54 -35.64
N GLY A 196 0.17 8.22 -35.78
CA GLY A 196 1.38 7.66 -36.36
C GLY A 196 2.62 7.78 -35.49
N ILE A 197 2.46 7.98 -34.18
CA ILE A 197 3.58 8.08 -33.21
C ILE A 197 3.93 6.66 -32.73
N GLU A 198 5.19 6.27 -32.94
CA GLU A 198 5.64 4.90 -32.68
C GLU A 198 5.92 4.67 -31.20
N ILE A 199 5.32 3.61 -30.64
CA ILE A 199 5.72 3.01 -29.37
C ILE A 199 6.76 1.94 -29.70
N PRO A 200 8.03 2.12 -29.28
CA PRO A 200 9.13 1.32 -29.81
C PRO A 200 9.14 -0.11 -29.28
N TYR A 201 9.54 -1.03 -30.12
CA TYR A 201 10.02 -2.33 -29.67
C TYR A 201 11.45 -2.22 -29.14
N PRO A 202 11.93 -3.18 -28.32
CA PRO A 202 13.33 -3.25 -27.94
C PRO A 202 14.23 -3.25 -29.19
N LYS A 203 15.12 -2.26 -29.33
CA LYS A 203 16.03 -2.13 -30.45
C LYS A 203 17.41 -2.66 -30.07
N THR A 204 18.01 -3.49 -30.94
CA THR A 204 19.38 -4.00 -30.77
C THR A 204 20.20 -3.61 -31.99
N GLN A 205 21.31 -2.90 -31.76
CA GLN A 205 22.24 -2.56 -32.82
C GLN A 205 23.21 -3.71 -33.05
N LEU A 206 23.21 -4.31 -34.23
CA LEU A 206 24.17 -5.33 -34.63
C LEU A 206 25.35 -4.66 -35.35
N ILE A 207 26.53 -4.71 -34.73
CA ILE A 207 27.77 -4.22 -35.33
C ILE A 207 28.50 -5.39 -35.98
N ASN A 208 28.58 -5.41 -37.32
CA ASN A 208 29.35 -6.43 -38.03
C ASN A 208 30.82 -6.01 -38.10
N ILE A 209 31.65 -6.59 -37.24
CA ILE A 209 33.07 -6.25 -37.11
C ILE A 209 33.89 -6.65 -38.36
N ASN A 210 33.36 -7.46 -39.27
CA ASN A 210 34.07 -7.88 -40.48
C ASN A 210 34.25 -6.75 -41.53
N SER A 211 33.55 -5.64 -41.42
CA SER A 211 33.75 -4.48 -42.32
C SER A 211 34.96 -3.60 -41.95
N TYR A 212 35.59 -3.79 -40.77
CA TYR A 212 36.77 -3.02 -40.34
C TYR A 212 38.13 -3.63 -40.78
N LYS A 213 38.18 -4.70 -41.57
CA LYS A 213 39.42 -5.34 -42.04
C LYS A 213 39.77 -5.01 -43.51
N GLY A 214 39.48 -3.80 -43.99
CA GLY A 214 39.75 -3.45 -45.36
C GLY A 214 40.21 -2.04 -45.64
N GLU A 215 41.16 -1.52 -44.83
CA GLU A 215 41.99 -0.37 -45.26
C GLU A 215 43.26 -0.39 -44.44
N ASN A 216 44.29 -1.12 -44.98
CA ASN A 216 45.72 -0.93 -44.74
C ASN A 216 46.43 -0.83 -46.06
#